data_970ff3fa955eee3d0b634715b49d82af
#
_entry.id   970ff3fa955eee3d0b634715b49d82af
#
_cell.length_a   1.000
_cell.length_b   1.000
_cell.length_c   1.000
_cell.angle_alpha   90.00
_cell.angle_beta   90.00
_cell.angle_gamma   90.00
#
_symmetry.space_group_name_H-M   'P 1'
#
loop_
_entity.id
_entity.type
_entity.pdbx_description
1 polymer ?
#
loop_
_entity_poly.entity_id
_entity_poly.type
_entity_poly.pdbx_seq_one_letter_code
_entity_poly.pdbx_strand_id
1 'polypeptide(L)' 'MTIDKIKNDIVSKLGNNVKVVYNGSRNKREEYSGTITEIYNFIFIIKTKDEEKKSISYRDVLTNTVEVFFD' A
#
# COMPACT_ATOMS: atom_id res chain seq x y z
N MET A 1 -3.88 -16.37 -1.40
CA MET A 1 -4.05 -14.97 -1.82
C MET A 1 -3.27 -14.73 -3.10
N THR A 2 -3.85 -14.02 -4.03
CA THR A 2 -3.23 -13.75 -5.32
C THR A 2 -3.03 -12.24 -5.50
N ILE A 3 -2.16 -11.89 -6.44
CA ILE A 3 -1.93 -10.47 -6.75
C ILE A 3 -3.23 -9.84 -7.28
N ASP A 4 -4.02 -10.59 -8.06
CA ASP A 4 -5.29 -10.08 -8.57
C ASP A 4 -6.25 -9.70 -7.45
N LYS A 5 -6.33 -10.55 -6.42
CA LYS A 5 -7.19 -10.25 -5.28
C LYS A 5 -6.72 -9.01 -4.52
N ILE A 6 -5.41 -8.90 -4.32
CA ILE A 6 -4.83 -7.72 -3.66
C ILE A 6 -5.14 -6.47 -4.48
N LYS A 7 -4.95 -6.54 -5.80
CA LYS A 7 -5.25 -5.41 -6.67
C LYS A 7 -6.72 -5.02 -6.60
N ASN A 8 -7.61 -6.00 -6.61
CA ASN A 8 -9.05 -5.74 -6.53
C ASN A 8 -9.41 -5.05 -5.21
N ASP A 9 -8.80 -5.49 -4.10
CA ASP A 9 -9.04 -4.86 -2.80
C ASP A 9 -8.55 -3.41 -2.81
N ILE A 10 -7.39 -3.15 -3.38
CA ILE A 10 -6.83 -1.80 -3.47
C ILE A 10 -7.70 -0.92 -4.37
N VAL A 11 -8.15 -1.45 -5.52
CA VAL A 11 -9.01 -0.70 -6.43
C VAL A 11 -10.31 -0.29 -5.74
N SER A 12 -10.87 -1.20 -4.93
CA SER A 12 -12.11 -0.91 -4.21
C SER A 12 -11.94 0.20 -3.17
N LYS A 13 -10.71 0.51 -2.79
CA LYS A 13 -10.40 1.53 -1.79
C LYS A 13 -9.77 2.78 -2.38
N LEU A 14 -9.80 2.90 -3.70
CA LEU A 14 -9.29 4.10 -4.37
C LEU A 14 -9.98 5.36 -3.83
N GLY A 15 -9.19 6.35 -3.45
CA GLY A 15 -9.71 7.58 -2.85
C GLY A 15 -9.90 7.49 -1.34
N ASN A 16 -9.76 6.32 -0.74
CA ASN A 16 -9.91 6.14 0.69
C ASN A 16 -8.55 6.16 1.40
N ASN A 17 -8.58 6.47 2.69
CA ASN A 17 -7.38 6.45 3.52
C ASN A 17 -6.99 5.01 3.85
N VAL A 18 -5.69 4.77 3.85
CA VAL A 18 -5.13 3.48 4.26
C VAL A 18 -3.94 3.73 5.16
N LYS A 19 -3.66 2.76 6.01
CA LYS A 19 -2.44 2.73 6.80
C LYS A 19 -1.53 1.67 6.22
N VAL A 20 -0.29 2.03 6.00
CA VAL A 20 0.70 1.12 5.42
C VAL A 20 1.82 0.92 6.42
N VAL A 21 2.16 -0.34 6.64
CA VAL A 21 3.27 -0.72 7.50
C VAL A 21 4.30 -1.42 6.62
N TYR A 22 5.49 -0.86 6.56
CA TYR A 22 6.59 -1.45 5.82
C TYR A 22 7.48 -2.22 6.80
N ASN A 23 7.57 -3.51 6.59
CA ASN A 23 8.41 -4.38 7.40
C ASN A 23 9.76 -4.54 6.70
N GLY A 24 10.62 -3.55 6.90
CA GLY A 24 11.95 -3.59 6.33
C GLY A 24 12.82 -4.66 6.99
N SER A 25 13.99 -4.88 6.42
CA SER A 25 14.94 -5.83 7.00
C SER A 25 15.46 -5.32 8.33
N ARG A 26 15.71 -6.25 9.25
CA ARG A 26 16.40 -6.00 10.51
C ARG A 26 15.79 -4.91 11.38
N ASN A 27 14.66 -5.20 11.99
CA ASN A 27 14.08 -4.35 13.03
C ASN A 27 13.65 -2.94 12.56
N LYS A 28 13.70 -2.67 11.26
CA LYS A 28 13.20 -1.41 10.74
C LYS A 28 11.76 -1.59 10.30
N ARG A 29 10.89 -0.90 11.00
CA ARG A 29 9.47 -0.89 10.67
C ARG A 29 9.05 0.54 10.47
N GLU A 30 8.48 0.82 9.31
CA GLU A 30 7.98 2.14 9.00
C GLU A 30 6.47 2.10 8.87
N GLU A 31 5.80 3.08 9.42
CA GLU A 31 4.36 3.22 9.30
C GLU A 31 4.04 4.58 8.72
N TYR A 32 3.10 4.59 7.80
CA TYR A 32 2.60 5.84 7.27
C TYR A 32 1.16 5.65 6.80
N SER A 33 0.44 6.76 6.75
CA SER A 33 -0.94 6.76 6.30
C SER A 33 -1.09 7.68 5.11
N GLY A 34 -2.01 7.36 4.24
CA GLY A 34 -2.25 8.19 3.08
C GLY A 34 -3.51 7.75 2.36
N THR A 35 -3.76 8.40 1.24
CA THR A 35 -4.91 8.13 0.39
C THR A 35 -4.42 7.45 -0.89
N ILE A 36 -5.12 6.40 -1.31
CA ILE A 36 -4.79 5.75 -2.57
C ILE A 36 -5.22 6.68 -3.70
N THR A 37 -4.26 7.14 -4.50
CA THR A 37 -4.53 8.12 -5.56
C THR A 37 -4.41 7.56 -6.96
N GLU A 38 -3.56 6.56 -7.16
CA GLU A 38 -3.32 5.99 -8.48
C GLU A 38 -3.12 4.49 -8.38
N ILE A 39 -3.57 3.77 -9.39
CA ILE A 39 -3.46 2.31 -9.44
C ILE A 39 -2.89 1.93 -10.80
N TYR A 40 -1.83 1.15 -10.78
CA TYR A 40 -1.15 0.63 -11.97
C TYR A 40 -1.16 -0.90 -11.96
N ASN A 41 -0.63 -1.51 -13.01
CA ASN A 41 -0.66 -2.97 -13.15
C ASN A 41 0.11 -3.70 -12.05
N PHE A 42 1.23 -3.13 -11.60
CA PHE A 42 2.11 -3.81 -10.64
C PHE A 42 2.28 -3.05 -9.33
N ILE A 43 1.93 -1.77 -9.31
CA ILE A 43 2.08 -0.93 -8.14
C ILE A 43 0.85 -0.05 -7.96
N PHE A 44 0.71 0.51 -6.78
CA PHE A 44 -0.25 1.58 -6.54
C PHE A 44 0.45 2.70 -5.78
N ILE A 45 -0.12 3.90 -5.88
CA ILE A 45 0.44 5.09 -5.29
C ILE A 45 -0.47 5.57 -4.18
N ILE A 46 0.11 5.88 -3.03
CA ILE A 46 -0.60 6.57 -1.98
C ILE A 46 0.03 7.95 -1.79
N LYS A 47 -0.81 8.90 -1.39
CA LYS A 47 -0.36 10.25 -1.08
C LYS A 47 -0.50 10.45 0.43
N THR A 48 0.62 10.72 1.09
CA THR A 48 0.63 10.90 2.53
C THR A 48 0.14 12.31 2.91
N LYS A 49 0.01 12.55 4.22
CA LYS A 49 -0.42 13.85 4.73
C LYS A 49 0.55 14.97 4.37
N ASP A 50 1.82 14.63 4.21
CA ASP A 50 2.86 15.59 3.82
C ASP A 50 2.91 15.82 2.31
N GLU A 51 1.91 15.29 1.59
CA GLU A 51 1.82 15.37 0.13
C GLU A 51 2.93 14.62 -0.60
N GLU A 52 3.56 13.68 0.09
CA GLU A 52 4.53 12.80 -0.55
C GLU A 52 3.81 11.62 -1.21
N LYS A 53 4.31 11.23 -2.37
CA LYS A 53 3.80 10.06 -3.06
C LYS A 53 4.68 8.87 -2.74
N LYS A 54 4.05 7.77 -2.33
CA LYS A 54 4.73 6.51 -2.04
C LYS A 54 4.21 5.44 -2.99
N SER A 55 5.10 4.78 -3.71
CA SER A 55 4.71 3.65 -4.55
C SER A 55 4.87 2.35 -3.80
N ILE A 56 3.87 1.49 -3.93
CA ILE A 56 3.83 0.22 -3.22
C ILE A 56 3.54 -0.87 -4.23
N SER A 57 4.36 -1.92 -4.22
CA SER A 57 4.19 -3.06 -5.10
C SER A 57 3.17 -4.02 -4.51
N TYR A 58 2.28 -4.55 -5.34
CA TYR A 58 1.35 -5.61 -4.92
C TYR A 58 2.11 -6.84 -4.46
N ARG A 59 3.26 -7.10 -5.04
CA ARG A 59 4.08 -8.23 -4.65
C ARG A 59 4.56 -8.09 -3.21
N ASP A 60 4.93 -6.88 -2.79
CA ASP A 60 5.35 -6.63 -1.42
C ASP A 60 4.21 -6.86 -0.43
N VAL A 61 2.99 -6.57 -0.83
CA VAL A 61 1.81 -6.86 -0.01
C VAL A 61 1.61 -8.38 0.07
N LEU A 62 1.77 -9.07 -1.04
CA LEU A 62 1.61 -10.53 -1.09
C LEU A 62 2.61 -11.23 -0.19
N THR A 63 3.85 -10.76 -0.14
CA THR A 63 4.92 -11.37 0.64
C THR A 63 4.99 -10.87 2.08
N ASN A 64 4.05 -10.01 2.47
CA ASN A 64 4.00 -9.39 3.80
C ASN A 64 5.19 -8.48 4.12
N THR A 65 5.95 -8.07 3.10
CA THR A 65 6.95 -7.02 3.25
C THR A 65 6.26 -5.70 3.58
N VAL A 66 5.08 -5.52 3.02
CA VAL A 66 4.22 -4.37 3.29
C VAL A 66 2.85 -4.88 3.72
N GLU A 67 2.31 -4.31 4.78
CA GLU A 67 0.96 -4.58 5.23
C GLU A 67 0.10 -3.35 5.00
N VAL A 68 -1.09 -3.54 4.48
CA VAL A 68 -2.02 -2.45 4.20
C VAL A 68 -3.28 -2.66 5.02
N PHE A 69 -3.64 -1.66 5.80
CA PHE A 69 -4.84 -1.67 6.62
C PHE A 69 -5.81 -0.62 6.11
N PHE A 70 -7.03 -1.03 5.83
CA PHE A 70 -8.07 -0.14 5.34
C PHE A 70 -8.91 0.39 6.50
N ASP A 71 -9.31 1.63 6.39
CA ASP A 71 -10.25 2.23 7.35
C ASP A 71 -11.69 1.80 7.04
#